data_d804df9e865904c697673658061b7cbf
#
_entry.id   d804df9e865904c697673658061b7cbf
#
_cell.length_a   1.000
_cell.length_b   1.000
_cell.length_c   1.000
_cell.angle_alpha   90.00
_cell.angle_beta   90.00
_cell.angle_gamma   90.00
#
_symmetry.space_group_name_H-M   'P 1'
#
loop_
_entity.id
_entity.type
_entity.pdbx_description
1 polymer ?
#
loop_
_entity_poly.entity_id
_entity_poly.type
_entity_poly.pdbx_seq_one_letter_code
_entity_poly.pdbx_strand_id
1 'polypeptide(L)'
;MGKVIERIVNADRIEDMVAVFGSFDENIRRIEESLNVSIVNRGSELKIAGDEEATDKAVRTLEGLLSLSAKGEIIDEQRVRYLITLVKEGNDDQVSQIAKDVVCITAKGKPIKAKTVGQQHYMRAIEKNTVTIGVGPAGTGKTYLAVAAAVAAFRERTVNRIVLTRPAVEAGERLGFLPGDLQTKVDPYLRPLYDALYDMLGAETFQKYQERGSIEVAPLAYMRGRTLDDSFIILDEAQNTTCEQMKMFLTRLGFGSKIVITGDITQIDLPGDKTSGLKDAIRVLDGVKDIAICRLTSADVVRHALVQEIINAYERAAKKNEVKPNQSVHGRYQRKRTQ
;
A
#
# COMPACT_ATOMS: atom_id res chain seq x y z
N MET A 1 2.09 22.54 34.83
CA MET A 1 0.77 22.61 34.17
C MET A 1 0.96 23.50 32.94
N GLY A 2 0.83 22.94 31.75
CA GLY A 2 0.93 23.72 30.50
C GLY A 2 -0.22 24.71 30.42
N LYS A 3 0.00 25.87 29.85
CA LYS A 3 -1.00 26.90 29.66
C LYS A 3 -2.01 26.40 28.60
N VAL A 4 -3.26 26.16 28.99
CA VAL A 4 -4.31 25.82 28.02
C VAL A 4 -4.59 27.05 27.17
N ILE A 5 -4.45 26.92 25.88
CA ILE A 5 -4.81 27.94 24.88
C ILE A 5 -6.05 27.53 24.10
N GLU A 6 -6.70 28.50 23.49
CA GLU A 6 -7.84 28.30 22.63
C GLU A 6 -7.55 28.83 21.23
N ARG A 7 -7.96 28.08 20.20
CA ARG A 7 -7.92 28.46 18.79
C ARG A 7 -9.30 28.24 18.15
N ILE A 8 -9.58 28.95 17.10
CA ILE A 8 -10.85 28.85 16.36
C ILE A 8 -10.53 28.55 14.90
N VAL A 9 -11.22 27.54 14.36
CA VAL A 9 -11.23 27.21 12.93
C VAL A 9 -12.63 27.48 12.41
N ASN A 10 -12.74 28.22 11.30
CA ASN A 10 -14.00 28.53 10.65
C ASN A 10 -14.22 27.60 9.45
N ALA A 11 -15.44 27.10 9.30
CA ALA A 11 -15.88 26.39 8.11
C ALA A 11 -16.74 27.32 7.23
N ASP A 12 -16.38 27.43 5.96
CA ASP A 12 -17.11 28.27 5.02
C ASP A 12 -18.50 27.72 4.68
N ARG A 13 -18.66 26.39 4.76
CA ARG A 13 -19.92 25.69 4.46
C ARG A 13 -20.23 24.67 5.55
N ILE A 14 -21.50 24.58 5.92
CA ILE A 14 -21.97 23.62 6.94
C ILE A 14 -21.80 22.19 6.45
N GLU A 15 -21.96 21.93 5.15
CA GLU A 15 -21.77 20.59 4.57
C GLU A 15 -20.35 20.07 4.77
N ASP A 16 -19.34 20.93 4.62
CA ASP A 16 -17.94 20.56 4.84
C ASP A 16 -17.67 20.20 6.30
N MET A 17 -18.31 20.94 7.21
CA MET A 17 -18.24 20.65 8.64
C MET A 17 -18.87 19.30 8.98
N VAL A 18 -20.07 19.01 8.46
CA VAL A 18 -20.74 17.72 8.65
C VAL A 18 -19.87 16.57 8.11
N ALA A 19 -19.26 16.75 6.95
CA ALA A 19 -18.33 15.75 6.36
C ALA A 19 -17.11 15.52 7.25
N VAL A 20 -16.52 16.58 7.82
CA VAL A 20 -15.38 16.50 8.74
C VAL A 20 -15.74 15.83 10.06
N PHE A 21 -16.93 16.08 10.58
CA PHE A 21 -17.39 15.44 11.82
C PHE A 21 -17.58 13.94 11.66
N GLY A 22 -18.07 13.51 10.49
CA GLY A 22 -18.41 12.09 10.26
C GLY A 22 -19.65 11.64 11.01
N SER A 23 -19.95 10.35 10.90
CA SER A 23 -21.11 9.77 11.59
C SER A 23 -20.91 9.83 13.12
N PHE A 24 -21.87 10.40 13.84
CA PHE A 24 -21.85 10.50 15.32
C PHE A 24 -20.57 11.15 15.89
N ASP A 25 -20.00 12.13 15.19
CA ASP A 25 -18.77 12.86 15.56
C ASP A 25 -17.52 11.99 15.72
N GLU A 26 -17.50 10.81 15.10
CA GLU A 26 -16.40 9.84 15.22
C GLU A 26 -15.04 10.42 14.80
N ASN A 27 -15.02 11.26 13.77
CA ASN A 27 -13.78 11.87 13.29
C ASN A 27 -13.24 12.90 14.28
N ILE A 28 -14.13 13.70 14.88
CA ILE A 28 -13.74 14.72 15.89
C ILE A 28 -13.19 14.03 17.13
N ARG A 29 -13.88 13.02 17.66
CA ARG A 29 -13.39 12.24 18.81
C ARG A 29 -12.00 11.65 18.56
N ARG A 30 -11.76 11.16 17.36
CA ARG A 30 -10.46 10.62 16.98
C ARG A 30 -9.36 11.68 16.95
N ILE A 31 -9.67 12.90 16.49
CA ILE A 31 -8.74 14.02 16.51
C ILE A 31 -8.44 14.41 17.97
N GLU A 32 -9.48 14.55 18.81
CA GLU A 32 -9.35 14.88 20.24
C GLU A 32 -8.45 13.87 20.96
N GLU A 33 -8.74 12.58 20.83
CA GLU A 33 -7.95 11.50 21.44
C GLU A 33 -6.50 11.46 20.92
N SER A 34 -6.33 11.62 19.62
CA SER A 34 -5.00 11.49 18.99
C SER A 34 -4.09 12.67 19.30
N LEU A 35 -4.64 13.87 19.43
CA LEU A 35 -3.90 15.11 19.63
C LEU A 35 -4.01 15.67 21.06
N ASN A 36 -4.80 15.03 21.91
CA ASN A 36 -5.04 15.45 23.31
C ASN A 36 -5.57 16.89 23.42
N VAL A 37 -6.62 17.19 22.65
CA VAL A 37 -7.33 18.48 22.63
C VAL A 37 -8.82 18.26 22.87
N SER A 38 -9.55 19.33 23.18
CA SER A 38 -11.01 19.35 23.18
C SER A 38 -11.52 20.23 22.05
N ILE A 39 -12.52 19.75 21.30
CA ILE A 39 -13.09 20.45 20.13
C ILE A 39 -14.58 20.64 20.36
N VAL A 40 -15.03 21.89 20.38
CA VAL A 40 -16.44 22.26 20.59
C VAL A 40 -16.95 22.98 19.35
N ASN A 41 -18.08 22.51 18.81
CA ASN A 41 -18.77 23.15 17.69
C ASN A 41 -19.67 24.29 18.20
N ARG A 42 -19.55 25.46 17.58
CA ARG A 42 -20.44 26.61 17.80
C ARG A 42 -20.91 27.21 16.46
N GLY A 43 -21.87 26.55 15.84
CA GLY A 43 -22.38 26.99 14.52
C GLY A 43 -21.38 26.72 13.40
N SER A 44 -20.76 27.77 12.82
CA SER A 44 -19.71 27.64 11.80
C SER A 44 -18.30 27.64 12.36
N GLU A 45 -18.15 27.74 13.69
CA GLU A 45 -16.85 27.82 14.36
C GLU A 45 -16.54 26.54 15.13
N LEU A 46 -15.31 26.05 14.99
CA LEU A 46 -14.74 24.95 15.77
C LEU A 46 -13.75 25.55 16.78
N LYS A 47 -14.10 25.51 18.06
CA LYS A 47 -13.24 25.97 19.14
C LYS A 47 -12.41 24.80 19.66
N ILE A 48 -11.08 24.94 19.61
CA ILE A 48 -10.11 23.93 19.98
C ILE A 48 -9.38 24.40 21.23
N ALA A 49 -9.34 23.58 22.26
CA ALA A 49 -8.67 23.87 23.53
C ALA A 49 -7.68 22.77 23.91
N GLY A 50 -6.46 23.15 24.30
CA GLY A 50 -5.40 22.22 24.68
C GLY A 50 -4.09 22.94 24.97
N ASP A 51 -2.98 22.20 25.04
CA ASP A 51 -1.66 22.86 25.04
C ASP A 51 -1.36 23.47 23.67
N GLU A 52 -0.36 24.36 23.60
CA GLU A 52 -0.08 25.16 22.40
C GLU A 52 0.26 24.29 21.18
N GLU A 53 1.15 23.33 21.33
CA GLU A 53 1.58 22.44 20.24
C GLU A 53 0.45 21.52 19.76
N ALA A 54 -0.29 20.94 20.70
CA ALA A 54 -1.44 20.08 20.42
C ALA A 54 -2.55 20.84 19.68
N THR A 55 -2.85 22.05 20.13
CA THR A 55 -3.87 22.92 19.53
C THR A 55 -3.49 23.34 18.12
N ASP A 56 -2.23 23.74 17.88
CA ASP A 56 -1.76 24.08 16.54
C ASP A 56 -1.80 22.89 15.58
N LYS A 57 -1.48 21.69 16.06
CA LYS A 57 -1.63 20.45 15.27
C LYS A 57 -3.10 20.15 14.94
N ALA A 58 -4.00 20.35 15.88
CA ALA A 58 -5.43 20.12 15.67
C ALA A 58 -6.03 21.14 14.68
N VAL A 59 -5.61 22.42 14.75
CA VAL A 59 -5.99 23.46 13.77
C VAL A 59 -5.59 23.03 12.36
N ARG A 60 -4.32 22.69 12.14
CA ARG A 60 -3.82 22.26 10.82
C ARG A 60 -4.52 21.00 10.31
N THR A 61 -4.85 20.05 11.19
CA THR A 61 -5.60 18.84 10.83
C THR A 61 -7.01 19.21 10.35
N LEU A 62 -7.73 20.06 11.08
CA LEU A 62 -9.10 20.48 10.73
C LEU A 62 -9.14 21.33 9.45
N GLU A 63 -8.24 22.28 9.31
CA GLU A 63 -8.13 23.10 8.08
C GLU A 63 -7.82 22.22 6.86
N GLY A 64 -6.94 21.23 7.00
CA GLY A 64 -6.65 20.26 5.97
C GLY A 64 -7.88 19.43 5.57
N LEU A 65 -8.65 18.93 6.53
CA LEU A 65 -9.87 18.16 6.27
C LEU A 65 -10.96 19.03 5.62
N LEU A 66 -11.17 20.25 6.09
CA LEU A 66 -12.11 21.20 5.49
C LEU A 66 -11.72 21.55 4.05
N SER A 67 -10.44 21.78 3.78
CA SER A 67 -9.93 22.02 2.43
C SER A 67 -10.15 20.84 1.48
N LEU A 68 -10.01 19.60 1.97
CA LEU A 68 -10.28 18.38 1.19
C LEU A 68 -11.79 18.25 0.92
N SER A 69 -12.65 18.47 1.92
CA SER A 69 -14.10 18.43 1.78
C SER A 69 -14.59 19.48 0.78
N ALA A 70 -14.11 20.71 0.86
CA ALA A 70 -14.45 21.79 -0.07
C ALA A 70 -14.10 21.48 -1.54
N LYS A 71 -13.13 20.58 -1.77
CA LYS A 71 -12.76 20.05 -3.10
C LYS A 71 -13.58 18.83 -3.53
N GLY A 72 -14.60 18.44 -2.74
CA GLY A 72 -15.47 17.30 -3.03
C GLY A 72 -14.87 15.95 -2.66
N GLU A 73 -13.81 15.91 -1.85
CA GLU A 73 -13.21 14.66 -1.38
C GLU A 73 -14.03 14.07 -0.22
N ILE A 74 -14.20 12.76 -0.23
CA ILE A 74 -14.86 12.02 0.87
C ILE A 74 -13.92 11.99 2.07
N ILE A 75 -14.40 12.48 3.23
CA ILE A 75 -13.67 12.44 4.49
C ILE A 75 -14.00 11.12 5.19
N ASP A 76 -13.19 10.09 4.90
CA ASP A 76 -13.27 8.78 5.58
C ASP A 76 -12.29 8.71 6.77
N GLU A 77 -12.49 7.72 7.65
CA GLU A 77 -11.65 7.48 8.82
C GLU A 77 -10.16 7.39 8.48
N GLN A 78 -9.82 6.75 7.36
CA GLN A 78 -8.43 6.56 6.93
C GLN A 78 -7.77 7.89 6.60
N ARG A 79 -8.52 8.79 5.95
CA ARG A 79 -8.04 10.12 5.59
C ARG A 79 -7.81 10.98 6.83
N VAL A 80 -8.70 10.91 7.82
CA VAL A 80 -8.53 11.59 9.10
C VAL A 80 -7.26 11.10 9.82
N ARG A 81 -7.08 9.78 9.96
CA ARG A 81 -5.88 9.19 10.58
C ARG A 81 -4.60 9.59 9.84
N TYR A 82 -4.65 9.58 8.53
CA TYR A 82 -3.51 9.95 7.71
C TYR A 82 -3.13 11.43 7.91
N LEU A 83 -4.11 12.34 7.91
CA LEU A 83 -3.85 13.75 8.16
C LEU A 83 -3.25 14.00 9.55
N ILE A 84 -3.78 13.35 10.58
CA ILE A 84 -3.23 13.41 11.93
C ILE A 84 -1.75 12.98 11.93
N THR A 85 -1.41 11.92 11.21
CA THR A 85 -0.04 11.43 11.09
C THR A 85 0.86 12.45 10.41
N LEU A 86 0.43 13.00 9.25
CA LEU A 86 1.18 14.02 8.52
C LEU A 86 1.47 15.26 9.37
N VAL A 87 0.47 15.74 10.10
CA VAL A 87 0.62 16.91 10.97
C VAL A 87 1.55 16.62 12.14
N LYS A 88 1.49 15.42 12.72
CA LYS A 88 2.43 15.00 13.78
C LYS A 88 3.88 14.96 13.29
N GLU A 89 4.09 14.60 12.03
CA GLU A 89 5.41 14.51 11.38
C GLU A 89 5.88 15.84 10.76
N GLY A 90 5.04 16.89 10.77
CA GLY A 90 5.37 18.20 10.19
C GLY A 90 5.32 18.25 8.67
N ASN A 91 4.59 17.34 8.02
CA ASN A 91 4.48 17.19 6.56
C ASN A 91 3.12 17.65 5.99
N ASP A 92 2.39 18.46 6.72
CA ASP A 92 1.02 18.89 6.40
C ASP A 92 0.90 19.79 5.15
N ASP A 93 1.98 20.47 4.73
CA ASP A 93 2.00 21.26 3.49
C ASP A 93 1.65 20.44 2.23
N GLN A 94 1.76 19.12 2.31
CA GLN A 94 1.53 18.19 1.19
C GLN A 94 0.05 17.80 1.02
N VAL A 95 -0.82 18.16 1.97
CA VAL A 95 -2.26 17.82 1.95
C VAL A 95 -2.98 18.34 0.70
N SER A 96 -2.62 19.54 0.23
CA SER A 96 -3.24 20.15 -0.96
C SER A 96 -2.94 19.41 -2.26
N GLN A 97 -1.90 18.57 -2.29
CA GLN A 97 -1.50 17.78 -3.46
C GLN A 97 -2.29 16.48 -3.62
N ILE A 98 -2.89 15.97 -2.53
CA ILE A 98 -3.60 14.68 -2.52
C ILE A 98 -4.95 14.75 -3.24
N ALA A 99 -5.53 15.94 -3.42
CA ALA A 99 -6.91 16.13 -3.89
C ALA A 99 -7.09 16.06 -5.42
N LYS A 100 -6.04 15.94 -6.25
CA LYS A 100 -6.17 16.27 -7.67
C LYS A 100 -6.33 15.11 -8.64
N ASP A 101 -5.86 13.89 -8.37
CA ASP A 101 -5.65 12.92 -9.45
C ASP A 101 -6.47 11.63 -9.29
N VAL A 102 -7.57 11.51 -10.03
CA VAL A 102 -8.27 10.23 -10.23
C VAL A 102 -7.41 9.37 -11.16
N VAL A 103 -6.89 8.25 -10.65
CA VAL A 103 -6.10 7.30 -11.43
C VAL A 103 -6.97 6.48 -12.36
N CYS A 104 -8.08 5.98 -11.84
CA CYS A 104 -9.00 5.12 -12.56
C CYS A 104 -10.39 5.19 -11.92
N ILE A 105 -11.43 4.80 -12.66
CA ILE A 105 -12.78 4.62 -12.13
C ILE A 105 -13.10 3.13 -12.13
N THR A 106 -13.56 2.59 -10.99
CA THR A 106 -13.97 1.18 -10.86
C THR A 106 -15.20 0.87 -11.71
N ALA A 107 -15.51 -0.41 -11.91
CA ALA A 107 -16.72 -0.85 -12.60
C ALA A 107 -18.03 -0.35 -11.93
N LYS A 108 -17.96 -0.07 -10.61
CA LYS A 108 -19.07 0.49 -9.82
C LYS A 108 -19.11 2.02 -9.81
N GLY A 109 -18.32 2.70 -10.64
CA GLY A 109 -18.26 4.16 -10.72
C GLY A 109 -17.47 4.85 -9.59
N LYS A 110 -16.78 4.10 -8.72
CA LYS A 110 -15.99 4.67 -7.63
C LYS A 110 -14.63 5.14 -8.13
N PRO A 111 -14.21 6.39 -7.90
CA PRO A 111 -12.90 6.87 -8.30
C PRO A 111 -11.79 6.27 -7.41
N ILE A 112 -10.71 5.81 -8.04
CA ILE A 112 -9.48 5.39 -7.38
C ILE A 112 -8.51 6.56 -7.40
N LYS A 113 -8.04 6.96 -6.22
CA LYS A 113 -7.10 8.06 -6.02
C LYS A 113 -5.98 7.64 -5.08
N ALA A 114 -4.82 8.26 -5.20
CA ALA A 114 -3.78 8.18 -4.19
C ALA A 114 -4.31 8.79 -2.88
N LYS A 115 -4.26 8.04 -1.78
CA LYS A 115 -4.75 8.46 -0.46
C LYS A 115 -3.64 9.06 0.41
N THR A 116 -2.39 8.82 0.05
CA THR A 116 -1.21 9.27 0.79
C THR A 116 -0.20 9.93 -0.15
N VAL A 117 0.73 10.70 0.42
CA VAL A 117 1.81 11.33 -0.36
C VAL A 117 2.72 10.29 -0.99
N GLY A 118 3.07 9.23 -0.25
CA GLY A 118 3.87 8.13 -0.80
C GLY A 118 3.18 7.46 -1.99
N GLN A 119 1.87 7.20 -1.89
CA GLN A 119 1.08 6.69 -3.02
C GLN A 119 1.06 7.66 -4.20
N GLN A 120 0.97 8.97 -3.95
CA GLN A 120 0.98 9.97 -5.02
C GLN A 120 2.35 10.03 -5.73
N HIS A 121 3.45 9.99 -4.96
CA HIS A 121 4.79 9.90 -5.55
C HIS A 121 4.95 8.61 -6.39
N TYR A 122 4.41 7.49 -5.91
CA TYR A 122 4.43 6.23 -6.64
C TYR A 122 3.64 6.31 -7.96
N MET A 123 2.44 6.91 -7.96
CA MET A 123 1.64 7.10 -9.17
C MET A 123 2.36 8.00 -10.19
N ARG A 124 2.95 9.10 -9.75
CA ARG A 124 3.76 9.99 -10.61
C ARG A 124 5.00 9.29 -11.18
N ALA A 125 5.62 8.42 -10.39
CA ALA A 125 6.75 7.63 -10.86
C ALA A 125 6.33 6.64 -11.95
N ILE A 126 5.20 5.95 -11.79
CA ILE A 126 4.63 5.06 -12.80
C ILE A 126 4.32 5.82 -14.09
N GLU A 127 3.76 7.01 -13.99
CA GLU A 127 3.46 7.84 -15.15
C GLU A 127 4.72 8.22 -15.93
N LYS A 128 5.76 8.68 -15.24
CA LYS A 128 6.95 9.31 -15.82
C LYS A 128 8.05 8.34 -16.27
N ASN A 129 8.09 7.12 -15.76
CA ASN A 129 9.19 6.19 -16.02
C ASN A 129 8.71 4.91 -16.71
N THR A 130 9.57 4.32 -17.50
CA THR A 130 9.33 3.03 -18.17
C THR A 130 9.34 1.88 -17.17
N VAL A 131 10.22 1.90 -16.17
CA VAL A 131 10.25 0.91 -15.08
C VAL A 131 10.07 1.58 -13.74
N THR A 132 9.12 1.08 -12.95
CA THR A 132 8.89 1.57 -11.58
C THR A 132 8.90 0.41 -10.59
N ILE A 133 9.71 0.52 -9.55
CA ILE A 133 9.82 -0.45 -8.46
C ILE A 133 9.16 0.14 -7.22
N GLY A 134 8.00 -0.36 -6.82
CA GLY A 134 7.27 0.05 -5.62
C GLY A 134 7.54 -0.91 -4.46
N VAL A 135 8.23 -0.43 -3.42
CA VAL A 135 8.64 -1.23 -2.25
C VAL A 135 8.01 -0.67 -0.99
N GLY A 136 7.52 -1.54 -0.13
CA GLY A 136 6.97 -1.12 1.16
C GLY A 136 6.09 -2.18 1.82
N PRO A 137 5.59 -1.93 3.03
CA PRO A 137 4.79 -2.86 3.79
C PRO A 137 3.50 -3.28 3.08
N ALA A 138 2.97 -4.44 3.45
CA ALA A 138 1.65 -4.87 3.01
C ALA A 138 0.57 -3.85 3.42
N GLY A 139 -0.43 -3.63 2.56
CA GLY A 139 -1.52 -2.68 2.80
C GLY A 139 -1.23 -1.24 2.40
N THR A 140 -0.07 -0.93 1.81
CA THR A 140 0.22 0.40 1.23
C THR A 140 -0.38 0.60 -0.17
N GLY A 141 -1.14 -0.36 -0.70
CA GLY A 141 -1.84 -0.24 -1.97
C GLY A 141 -0.98 -0.39 -3.24
N LYS A 142 0.28 -0.83 -3.13
CA LYS A 142 1.23 -0.94 -4.27
C LYS A 142 0.63 -1.65 -5.47
N THR A 143 0.20 -2.88 -5.28
CA THR A 143 -0.35 -3.73 -6.35
C THR A 143 -1.66 -3.18 -6.89
N TYR A 144 -2.56 -2.74 -6.00
CA TYR A 144 -3.86 -2.18 -6.38
C TYR A 144 -3.71 -0.91 -7.24
N LEU A 145 -2.82 0.01 -6.85
CA LEU A 145 -2.53 1.23 -7.61
C LEU A 145 -1.81 0.94 -8.93
N ALA A 146 -0.91 -0.04 -8.97
CA ALA A 146 -0.27 -0.49 -10.20
C ALA A 146 -1.30 -1.04 -11.21
N VAL A 147 -2.27 -1.85 -10.73
CA VAL A 147 -3.36 -2.36 -11.57
C VAL A 147 -4.27 -1.22 -12.03
N ALA A 148 -4.56 -0.24 -11.16
CA ALA A 148 -5.33 0.95 -11.54
C ALA A 148 -4.64 1.75 -12.65
N ALA A 149 -3.33 1.96 -12.56
CA ALA A 149 -2.54 2.60 -13.60
C ALA A 149 -2.55 1.81 -14.91
N ALA A 150 -2.44 0.48 -14.83
CA ALA A 150 -2.49 -0.39 -16.00
C ALA A 150 -3.84 -0.32 -16.72
N VAL A 151 -4.94 -0.35 -15.96
CA VAL A 151 -6.30 -0.22 -16.51
C VAL A 151 -6.52 1.16 -17.11
N ALA A 152 -6.01 2.23 -16.50
CA ALA A 152 -6.06 3.58 -17.06
C ALA A 152 -5.32 3.65 -18.40
N ALA A 153 -4.06 3.22 -18.44
CA ALA A 153 -3.24 3.17 -19.64
C ALA A 153 -3.88 2.33 -20.78
N PHE A 154 -4.51 1.21 -20.42
CA PHE A 154 -5.21 0.36 -21.38
C PHE A 154 -6.49 1.04 -21.93
N ARG A 155 -7.28 1.72 -21.09
CA ARG A 155 -8.46 2.49 -21.52
C ARG A 155 -8.09 3.68 -22.40
N GLU A 156 -6.99 4.34 -22.09
CA GLU A 156 -6.42 5.45 -22.88
C GLU A 156 -5.69 4.98 -24.16
N ARG A 157 -5.57 3.68 -24.36
CA ARG A 157 -4.88 3.05 -25.50
C ARG A 157 -3.40 3.44 -25.61
N THR A 158 -2.78 3.80 -24.50
CA THR A 158 -1.32 3.99 -24.44
C THR A 158 -0.57 2.66 -24.43
N VAL A 159 -1.27 1.57 -24.07
CA VAL A 159 -0.83 0.18 -24.21
C VAL A 159 -1.96 -0.68 -24.77
N ASN A 160 -1.62 -1.78 -25.44
CA ASN A 160 -2.55 -2.71 -26.06
C ASN A 160 -2.83 -3.95 -25.19
N ARG A 161 -1.99 -4.18 -24.18
CA ARG A 161 -2.08 -5.35 -23.30
C ARG A 161 -1.77 -5.01 -21.85
N ILE A 162 -2.38 -5.78 -20.94
CA ILE A 162 -2.01 -5.82 -19.53
C ILE A 162 -1.52 -7.23 -19.22
N VAL A 163 -0.31 -7.36 -18.67
CA VAL A 163 0.27 -8.63 -18.25
C VAL A 163 0.60 -8.55 -16.77
N LEU A 164 -0.12 -9.36 -15.96
CA LEU A 164 0.12 -9.47 -14.54
C LEU A 164 0.79 -10.79 -14.23
N THR A 165 1.87 -10.73 -13.49
CA THR A 165 2.62 -11.94 -13.13
C THR A 165 3.05 -11.91 -11.67
N ARG A 166 3.20 -13.10 -11.10
CA ARG A 166 3.65 -13.32 -9.72
C ARG A 166 4.56 -14.54 -9.68
N PRO A 167 5.64 -14.54 -8.88
CA PRO A 167 6.38 -15.77 -8.63
C PRO A 167 5.46 -16.77 -7.93
N ALA A 168 5.40 -17.98 -8.46
CA ALA A 168 4.75 -19.08 -7.77
C ALA A 168 5.74 -19.54 -6.67
N VAL A 169 5.58 -19.02 -5.46
CA VAL A 169 6.37 -19.43 -4.31
C VAL A 169 5.47 -20.20 -3.37
N GLU A 170 5.93 -21.37 -3.01
CA GLU A 170 5.37 -22.12 -1.92
C GLU A 170 6.16 -21.76 -0.66
N ALA A 171 5.47 -21.24 0.34
CA ALA A 171 5.99 -21.14 1.69
C ALA A 171 6.16 -22.58 2.24
N GLY A 172 7.29 -23.23 1.91
CA GLY A 172 7.60 -24.57 2.37
C GLY A 172 6.86 -25.74 1.68
N GLU A 173 5.91 -25.47 0.78
CA GLU A 173 5.20 -26.52 0.04
C GLU A 173 5.78 -26.65 -1.38
N ARG A 174 6.11 -27.86 -1.78
CA ARG A 174 6.49 -28.15 -3.17
C ARG A 174 5.22 -28.24 -4.01
N LEU A 175 5.12 -27.52 -5.13
CA LEU A 175 4.00 -27.57 -6.11
C LEU A 175 3.52 -29.01 -6.46
N GLY A 176 4.31 -30.01 -6.10
CA GLY A 176 3.99 -31.43 -6.27
C GLY A 176 2.86 -31.98 -5.39
N PHE A 177 2.44 -31.31 -4.30
CA PHE A 177 1.45 -31.84 -3.36
C PHE A 177 -0.01 -31.46 -3.68
N LEU A 178 -0.26 -30.43 -4.50
CA LEU A 178 -1.63 -30.08 -4.88
C LEU A 178 -2.08 -30.94 -6.08
N PRO A 179 -3.29 -31.54 -6.05
CA PRO A 179 -3.85 -32.24 -7.20
C PRO A 179 -4.24 -31.24 -8.29
N GLY A 180 -4.08 -31.62 -9.57
CA GLY A 180 -4.42 -30.79 -10.74
C GLY A 180 -3.22 -30.42 -11.60
N ASP A 181 -3.50 -29.76 -12.72
CA ASP A 181 -2.47 -29.21 -13.59
C ASP A 181 -1.77 -28.00 -12.96
N LEU A 182 -0.66 -27.54 -13.55
CA LEU A 182 0.15 -26.44 -13.01
C LEU A 182 -0.67 -25.16 -12.89
N GLN A 183 -1.60 -24.92 -13.80
CA GLN A 183 -2.43 -23.73 -13.84
C GLN A 183 -3.42 -23.68 -12.67
N THR A 184 -4.10 -24.78 -12.40
CA THR A 184 -5.01 -24.93 -11.24
C THR A 184 -4.29 -24.78 -9.90
N LYS A 185 -3.02 -25.20 -9.81
CA LYS A 185 -2.20 -25.09 -8.61
C LYS A 185 -1.74 -23.65 -8.32
N VAL A 186 -1.54 -22.85 -9.36
CA VAL A 186 -1.03 -21.47 -9.23
C VAL A 186 -2.16 -20.45 -9.11
N ASP A 187 -3.38 -20.79 -9.56
CA ASP A 187 -4.53 -19.89 -9.56
C ASP A 187 -4.85 -19.24 -8.20
N PRO A 188 -4.79 -19.94 -7.05
CA PRO A 188 -5.00 -19.32 -5.74
C PRO A 188 -4.03 -18.17 -5.43
N TYR A 189 -2.78 -18.25 -5.89
CA TYR A 189 -1.77 -17.22 -5.67
C TYR A 189 -1.99 -15.99 -6.56
N LEU A 190 -2.73 -16.13 -7.65
CA LEU A 190 -3.05 -15.05 -8.58
C LEU A 190 -4.36 -14.33 -8.22
N ARG A 191 -5.17 -14.88 -7.28
CA ARG A 191 -6.46 -14.32 -6.88
C ARG A 191 -6.43 -12.83 -6.55
N PRO A 192 -5.48 -12.30 -5.76
CA PRO A 192 -5.44 -10.87 -5.46
C PRO A 192 -5.33 -9.97 -6.71
N LEU A 193 -4.71 -10.48 -7.78
CA LEU A 193 -4.61 -9.77 -9.05
C LEU A 193 -5.95 -9.79 -9.80
N TYR A 194 -6.64 -10.93 -9.79
CA TYR A 194 -7.99 -11.04 -10.35
C TYR A 194 -8.97 -10.14 -9.61
N ASP A 195 -8.93 -10.11 -8.27
CA ASP A 195 -9.82 -9.26 -7.46
C ASP A 195 -9.66 -7.78 -7.79
N ALA A 196 -8.41 -7.31 -7.96
CA ALA A 196 -8.14 -5.94 -8.38
C ALA A 196 -8.69 -5.63 -9.79
N LEU A 197 -8.51 -6.55 -10.75
CA LEU A 197 -9.04 -6.41 -12.10
C LEU A 197 -10.56 -6.44 -12.12
N TYR A 198 -11.20 -7.31 -11.33
CA TYR A 198 -12.66 -7.37 -11.21
C TYR A 198 -13.26 -6.10 -10.61
N ASP A 199 -12.61 -5.50 -9.61
CA ASP A 199 -13.06 -4.24 -9.04
C ASP A 199 -13.03 -3.11 -10.08
N MET A 200 -11.99 -3.07 -10.92
CA MET A 200 -11.78 -2.00 -11.89
C MET A 200 -12.54 -2.17 -13.20
N LEU A 201 -12.69 -3.39 -13.69
CA LEU A 201 -13.27 -3.69 -15.01
C LEU A 201 -14.67 -4.31 -14.92
N GLY A 202 -15.00 -4.96 -13.81
CA GLY A 202 -16.13 -5.86 -13.70
C GLY A 202 -15.80 -7.24 -14.30
N ALA A 203 -16.47 -8.28 -13.81
CA ALA A 203 -16.17 -9.67 -14.18
C ALA A 203 -16.35 -9.94 -15.69
N GLU A 204 -17.48 -9.51 -16.26
CA GLU A 204 -17.79 -9.75 -17.68
C GLU A 204 -16.79 -9.07 -18.63
N THR A 205 -16.43 -7.82 -18.34
CA THR A 205 -15.47 -7.06 -19.17
C THR A 205 -14.08 -7.65 -19.08
N PHE A 206 -13.66 -8.02 -17.87
CA PHE A 206 -12.38 -8.70 -17.66
C PHE A 206 -12.32 -10.01 -18.45
N GLN A 207 -13.35 -10.87 -18.35
CA GLN A 207 -13.37 -12.13 -19.06
C GLN A 207 -13.26 -11.96 -20.59
N LYS A 208 -13.97 -10.99 -21.16
CA LYS A 208 -13.85 -10.65 -22.60
C LYS A 208 -12.43 -10.25 -23.00
N TYR A 209 -11.73 -9.46 -22.18
CA TYR A 209 -10.37 -9.06 -22.47
C TYR A 209 -9.37 -10.21 -22.29
N GLN A 210 -9.61 -11.08 -21.32
CA GLN A 210 -8.80 -12.29 -21.11
C GLN A 210 -8.93 -13.27 -22.29
N GLU A 211 -10.14 -13.54 -22.75
CA GLU A 211 -10.41 -14.41 -23.91
C GLU A 211 -9.76 -13.86 -25.20
N ARG A 212 -9.68 -12.53 -25.35
CA ARG A 212 -9.02 -11.88 -26.49
C ARG A 212 -7.50 -11.79 -26.33
N GLY A 213 -6.95 -12.21 -25.19
CA GLY A 213 -5.53 -12.11 -24.90
C GLY A 213 -5.04 -10.66 -24.63
N SER A 214 -5.95 -9.69 -24.46
CA SER A 214 -5.61 -8.31 -24.11
C SER A 214 -5.25 -8.17 -22.64
N ILE A 215 -5.74 -9.05 -21.77
CA ILE A 215 -5.35 -9.13 -20.36
C ILE A 215 -4.91 -10.55 -20.07
N GLU A 216 -3.72 -10.69 -19.52
CA GLU A 216 -3.12 -11.96 -19.15
C GLU A 216 -2.71 -11.94 -17.67
N VAL A 217 -3.10 -12.96 -16.93
CA VAL A 217 -2.63 -13.20 -15.56
C VAL A 217 -1.95 -14.56 -15.55
N ALA A 218 -0.64 -14.60 -15.31
CA ALA A 218 0.15 -15.81 -15.45
C ALA A 218 1.32 -15.88 -14.45
N PRO A 219 1.78 -17.09 -14.10
CA PRO A 219 3.00 -17.26 -13.30
C PRO A 219 4.23 -16.64 -13.98
N LEU A 220 5.17 -16.16 -13.18
CA LEU A 220 6.41 -15.55 -13.66
C LEU A 220 7.20 -16.46 -14.62
N ALA A 221 7.16 -17.77 -14.42
CA ALA A 221 7.84 -18.74 -15.29
C ALA A 221 7.39 -18.66 -16.76
N TYR A 222 6.14 -18.24 -17.03
CA TYR A 222 5.57 -18.13 -18.37
C TYR A 222 6.06 -16.89 -19.13
N MET A 223 6.81 -16.02 -18.48
CA MET A 223 7.42 -14.84 -19.11
C MET A 223 8.72 -15.19 -19.85
N ARG A 224 9.29 -16.38 -19.60
CA ARG A 224 10.58 -16.76 -20.20
C ARG A 224 10.51 -16.85 -21.71
N GLY A 225 11.51 -16.25 -22.40
CA GLY A 225 11.62 -16.29 -23.87
C GLY A 225 10.66 -15.36 -24.61
N ARG A 226 9.90 -14.53 -23.92
CA ARG A 226 8.95 -13.57 -24.51
C ARG A 226 9.59 -12.19 -24.63
N THR A 227 9.10 -11.40 -25.56
CA THR A 227 9.24 -9.94 -25.62
C THR A 227 7.83 -9.38 -25.59
N LEU A 228 7.57 -8.45 -24.68
CA LEU A 228 6.23 -7.88 -24.43
C LEU A 228 6.23 -6.44 -24.94
N ASP A 229 5.77 -6.24 -26.18
CA ASP A 229 5.61 -4.93 -26.79
C ASP A 229 4.23 -4.34 -26.44
N ASP A 230 4.10 -3.01 -26.46
CA ASP A 230 2.87 -2.24 -26.23
C ASP A 230 2.07 -2.73 -25.01
N SER A 231 2.77 -3.10 -23.94
CA SER A 231 2.20 -3.79 -22.79
C SER A 231 2.46 -3.05 -21.49
N PHE A 232 1.47 -3.04 -20.60
CA PHE A 232 1.67 -2.69 -19.21
C PHE A 232 1.87 -3.97 -18.38
N ILE A 233 3.07 -4.14 -17.85
CA ILE A 233 3.52 -5.39 -17.24
C ILE A 233 3.69 -5.18 -15.73
N ILE A 234 3.05 -6.02 -14.91
CA ILE A 234 3.15 -5.94 -13.45
C ILE A 234 3.75 -7.24 -12.91
N LEU A 235 4.82 -7.14 -12.12
CA LEU A 235 5.34 -8.23 -11.31
C LEU A 235 5.01 -7.95 -9.84
N ASP A 236 4.11 -8.74 -9.28
CA ASP A 236 3.72 -8.66 -7.88
C ASP A 236 4.50 -9.66 -7.01
N GLU A 237 4.62 -9.36 -5.69
CA GLU A 237 5.39 -10.16 -4.71
C GLU A 237 6.83 -10.46 -5.16
N ALA A 238 7.44 -9.47 -5.77
CA ALA A 238 8.76 -9.59 -6.42
C ALA A 238 9.91 -9.90 -5.44
N GLN A 239 9.73 -9.68 -4.13
CA GLN A 239 10.71 -10.09 -3.11
C GLN A 239 10.95 -11.61 -3.11
N ASN A 240 9.98 -12.38 -3.62
CA ASN A 240 10.04 -13.83 -3.71
C ASN A 240 10.61 -14.33 -5.06
N THR A 241 11.25 -13.47 -5.84
CA THR A 241 12.05 -13.86 -7.01
C THR A 241 13.50 -14.08 -6.66
N THR A 242 14.17 -14.99 -7.37
CA THR A 242 15.64 -15.02 -7.37
C THR A 242 16.22 -13.92 -8.25
N CYS A 243 17.53 -13.64 -8.14
CA CYS A 243 18.21 -12.65 -8.97
C CYS A 243 18.10 -13.00 -10.47
N GLU A 244 18.17 -14.29 -10.82
CA GLU A 244 18.04 -14.77 -12.20
C GLU A 244 16.60 -14.57 -12.73
N GLN A 245 15.58 -14.83 -11.90
CA GLN A 245 14.18 -14.62 -12.24
C GLN A 245 13.88 -13.13 -12.45
N MET A 246 14.38 -12.28 -11.57
CA MET A 246 14.23 -10.82 -11.70
C MET A 246 14.89 -10.31 -12.98
N LYS A 247 16.12 -10.70 -13.26
CA LYS A 247 16.83 -10.35 -14.50
C LYS A 247 16.09 -10.89 -15.73
N MET A 248 15.63 -12.13 -15.69
CA MET A 248 14.82 -12.72 -16.73
C MET A 248 13.57 -11.90 -17.01
N PHE A 249 12.85 -11.49 -15.99
CA PHE A 249 11.63 -10.67 -16.08
C PHE A 249 11.89 -9.28 -16.67
N LEU A 250 12.85 -8.54 -16.13
CA LEU A 250 13.20 -7.19 -16.60
C LEU A 250 13.58 -7.15 -18.07
N THR A 251 14.19 -8.23 -18.56
CA THR A 251 14.54 -8.37 -19.98
C THR A 251 13.38 -8.77 -20.88
N ARG A 252 12.14 -8.82 -20.38
CA ARG A 252 10.91 -9.00 -21.19
C ARG A 252 10.36 -7.70 -21.73
N LEU A 253 10.85 -6.56 -21.25
CA LEU A 253 10.45 -5.24 -21.70
C LEU A 253 10.64 -5.10 -23.22
N GLY A 254 9.54 -4.87 -23.91
CA GLY A 254 9.50 -4.57 -25.33
C GLY A 254 9.26 -3.08 -25.61
N PHE A 255 9.19 -2.70 -26.87
CA PHE A 255 8.91 -1.32 -27.27
C PHE A 255 7.50 -0.90 -26.88
N GLY A 256 7.31 0.38 -26.52
CA GLY A 256 6.01 0.91 -26.11
C GLY A 256 5.47 0.35 -24.80
N SER A 257 6.29 -0.39 -24.04
CA SER A 257 5.86 -1.06 -22.81
C SER A 257 6.31 -0.36 -21.54
N LYS A 258 5.61 -0.66 -20.47
CA LYS A 258 5.87 -0.17 -19.12
C LYS A 258 5.90 -1.34 -18.14
N ILE A 259 6.87 -1.34 -17.21
CA ILE A 259 6.99 -2.35 -16.14
C ILE A 259 6.76 -1.69 -14.79
N VAL A 260 5.92 -2.30 -13.98
CA VAL A 260 5.77 -1.98 -12.55
C VAL A 260 6.08 -3.23 -11.73
N ILE A 261 6.98 -3.09 -10.77
CA ILE A 261 7.39 -4.16 -9.86
C ILE A 261 6.93 -3.78 -8.47
N THR A 262 6.20 -4.68 -7.79
CA THR A 262 5.72 -4.47 -6.43
C THR A 262 6.26 -5.53 -5.49
N GLY A 263 6.57 -5.15 -4.24
CA GLY A 263 7.02 -6.11 -3.24
C GLY A 263 7.28 -5.52 -1.86
N ASP A 264 7.49 -6.43 -0.90
CA ASP A 264 7.83 -6.13 0.49
C ASP A 264 9.12 -6.83 0.88
N ILE A 265 10.21 -6.07 1.03
CA ILE A 265 11.53 -6.62 1.37
C ILE A 265 11.62 -7.22 2.77
N THR A 266 10.58 -7.07 3.60
CA THR A 266 10.49 -7.65 4.94
C THR A 266 9.81 -9.03 4.94
N GLN A 267 9.07 -9.38 3.86
CA GLN A 267 8.29 -10.61 3.71
C GLN A 267 8.90 -11.51 2.62
N ILE A 268 10.11 -11.99 2.87
CA ILE A 268 10.83 -12.85 1.92
C ILE A 268 10.66 -14.32 2.33
N ASP A 269 9.98 -15.09 1.47
CA ASP A 269 9.71 -16.53 1.68
C ASP A 269 10.67 -17.43 0.88
N LEU A 270 11.75 -16.86 0.36
CA LEU A 270 12.77 -17.65 -0.35
C LEU A 270 13.56 -18.54 0.62
N PRO A 271 14.03 -19.73 0.19
CA PRO A 271 14.99 -20.51 0.95
C PRO A 271 16.20 -19.68 1.39
N GLY A 272 16.71 -19.93 2.61
CA GLY A 272 17.70 -19.08 3.27
C GLY A 272 19.05 -18.91 2.55
N ASP A 273 19.34 -19.75 1.57
CA ASP A 273 20.52 -19.70 0.70
C ASP A 273 20.35 -18.77 -0.54
N LYS A 274 19.13 -18.27 -0.79
CA LYS A 274 18.84 -17.45 -1.97
C LYS A 274 18.64 -15.98 -1.63
N THR A 275 19.30 -15.12 -2.39
CA THR A 275 19.12 -13.67 -2.33
C THR A 275 17.87 -13.25 -3.07
N SER A 276 17.07 -12.38 -2.48
CA SER A 276 15.90 -11.79 -3.12
C SER A 276 16.29 -10.96 -4.33
N GLY A 277 15.70 -11.28 -5.48
CA GLY A 277 15.90 -10.55 -6.73
C GLY A 277 15.40 -9.10 -6.63
N LEU A 278 14.37 -8.82 -5.82
CA LEU A 278 13.92 -7.46 -5.58
C LEU A 278 14.98 -6.64 -4.84
N LYS A 279 15.60 -7.19 -3.77
CA LYS A 279 16.69 -6.51 -3.05
C LYS A 279 17.87 -6.22 -3.96
N ASP A 280 18.24 -7.20 -4.80
CA ASP A 280 19.33 -7.03 -5.76
C ASP A 280 18.99 -5.99 -6.83
N ALA A 281 17.79 -6.02 -7.40
CA ALA A 281 17.34 -5.05 -8.41
C ALA A 281 17.34 -3.62 -7.86
N ILE A 282 16.88 -3.38 -6.63
CA ILE A 282 16.92 -2.08 -5.98
C ILE A 282 18.36 -1.56 -5.90
N ARG A 283 19.32 -2.43 -5.57
CA ARG A 283 20.73 -2.06 -5.45
C ARG A 283 21.40 -1.79 -6.81
N VAL A 284 21.12 -2.64 -7.80
CA VAL A 284 21.80 -2.62 -9.10
C VAL A 284 21.23 -1.56 -10.03
N LEU A 285 19.91 -1.28 -9.94
CA LEU A 285 19.22 -0.35 -10.84
C LEU A 285 19.08 1.06 -10.27
N ASP A 286 19.60 1.31 -9.07
CA ASP A 286 19.59 2.65 -8.49
C ASP A 286 20.38 3.63 -9.36
N GLY A 287 19.76 4.77 -9.69
CA GLY A 287 20.35 5.78 -10.57
C GLY A 287 20.31 5.47 -12.09
N VAL A 288 19.75 4.34 -12.52
CA VAL A 288 19.55 4.06 -13.94
C VAL A 288 18.44 4.97 -14.47
N LYS A 289 18.73 5.68 -15.58
CA LYS A 289 17.76 6.58 -16.22
C LYS A 289 16.48 5.82 -16.61
N ASP A 290 15.34 6.45 -16.38
CA ASP A 290 14.01 5.92 -16.72
C ASP A 290 13.58 4.70 -15.86
N ILE A 291 14.29 4.49 -14.75
CA ILE A 291 13.90 3.54 -13.69
C ILE A 291 13.68 4.34 -12.39
N ALA A 292 12.50 4.19 -11.80
CA ALA A 292 12.19 4.81 -10.51
C ALA A 292 12.04 3.76 -9.41
N ILE A 293 12.63 4.04 -8.24
CA ILE A 293 12.47 3.22 -7.03
C ILE A 293 11.69 4.03 -6.01
N CYS A 294 10.45 3.59 -5.73
CA CYS A 294 9.54 4.24 -4.80
C CYS A 294 9.45 3.45 -3.50
N ARG A 295 9.72 4.09 -2.37
CA ARG A 295 9.63 3.49 -1.03
C ARG A 295 8.39 4.02 -0.33
N LEU A 296 7.41 3.12 -0.12
CA LEU A 296 6.26 3.38 0.72
C LEU A 296 6.57 2.93 2.15
N THR A 297 6.00 3.61 3.12
CA THR A 297 6.27 3.40 4.55
C THR A 297 5.03 2.93 5.29
N SER A 298 5.15 2.70 6.59
CA SER A 298 4.00 2.41 7.45
C SER A 298 2.97 3.55 7.47
N ALA A 299 3.37 4.80 7.22
CA ALA A 299 2.46 5.95 7.07
C ALA A 299 1.55 5.82 5.85
N ASP A 300 1.97 5.08 4.82
CA ASP A 300 1.19 4.84 3.60
C ASP A 300 0.22 3.67 3.70
N VAL A 301 0.15 2.98 4.85
CA VAL A 301 -0.75 1.84 5.06
C VAL A 301 -2.20 2.30 5.16
N VAL A 302 -3.02 1.83 4.22
CA VAL A 302 -4.46 2.09 4.13
C VAL A 302 -5.20 0.82 4.48
N ARG A 303 -5.58 0.65 5.75
CA ARG A 303 -6.24 -0.54 6.27
C ARG A 303 -7.39 -0.19 7.20
N HIS A 304 -8.30 -1.16 7.39
CA HIS A 304 -9.31 -1.07 8.43
C HIS A 304 -8.63 -0.95 9.81
N ALA A 305 -9.14 -0.04 10.66
CA ALA A 305 -8.54 0.26 11.97
C ALA A 305 -8.33 -1.00 12.83
N LEU A 306 -9.35 -1.87 12.90
CA LEU A 306 -9.26 -3.12 13.66
C LEU A 306 -8.15 -4.04 13.14
N VAL A 307 -7.90 -4.10 11.82
CA VAL A 307 -6.80 -4.90 11.26
C VAL A 307 -5.44 -4.35 11.71
N GLN A 308 -5.30 -3.02 11.80
CA GLN A 308 -4.08 -2.41 12.32
C GLN A 308 -3.88 -2.75 13.81
N GLU A 309 -4.94 -2.70 14.62
CA GLU A 309 -4.88 -3.07 16.03
C GLU A 309 -4.51 -4.55 16.23
N ILE A 310 -5.05 -5.44 15.39
CA ILE A 310 -4.68 -6.87 15.41
C ILE A 310 -3.19 -7.03 15.14
N ILE A 311 -2.65 -6.41 14.09
CA ILE A 311 -1.22 -6.48 13.76
C ILE A 311 -0.36 -5.97 14.91
N ASN A 312 -0.68 -4.80 15.44
CA ASN A 312 0.04 -4.20 16.57
C ASN A 312 0.01 -5.11 17.82
N ALA A 313 -1.10 -5.83 18.04
CA ALA A 313 -1.21 -6.77 19.14
C ALA A 313 -0.29 -7.98 18.97
N TYR A 314 -0.21 -8.56 17.77
CA TYR A 314 0.69 -9.67 17.45
C TYR A 314 2.16 -9.24 17.52
N GLU A 315 2.53 -8.08 17.01
CA GLU A 315 3.89 -7.55 17.11
C GLU A 315 4.33 -7.34 18.56
N ARG A 316 3.42 -6.79 19.41
CA ARG A 316 3.69 -6.66 20.85
C ARG A 316 3.89 -8.00 21.53
N ALA A 317 3.13 -9.03 21.14
CA ALA A 317 3.27 -10.39 21.68
C ALA A 317 4.59 -11.04 21.22
N ALA A 318 4.99 -10.88 19.97
CA ALA A 318 6.25 -11.40 19.44
C ALA A 318 7.46 -10.79 20.18
N LYS A 319 7.50 -9.46 20.32
CA LYS A 319 8.56 -8.77 21.09
C LYS A 319 8.66 -9.23 22.55
N LYS A 320 7.52 -9.53 23.20
CA LYS A 320 7.52 -10.06 24.57
C LYS A 320 8.10 -11.48 24.67
N ASN A 321 7.96 -12.28 23.62
CA ASN A 321 8.50 -13.66 23.57
C ASN A 321 10.00 -13.67 23.26
N GLU A 322 10.52 -12.71 22.49
CA GLU A 322 11.97 -12.56 22.22
C GLU A 322 12.76 -12.08 23.44
N VAL A 323 12.12 -11.38 24.39
CA VAL A 323 12.77 -10.84 25.61
C VAL A 323 12.89 -11.86 26.74
N LYS A 324 12.42 -13.12 26.58
CA LYS A 324 12.68 -14.19 27.56
C LYS A 324 13.90 -15.02 27.14
N PRO A 325 15.13 -14.70 27.63
CA PRO A 325 16.26 -15.58 27.45
C PRO A 325 15.98 -16.85 28.27
N ASN A 326 16.30 -17.97 27.67
CA ASN A 326 16.25 -19.31 28.19
C ASN A 326 17.01 -19.44 29.53
N GLN A 327 16.34 -19.12 30.67
CA GLN A 327 16.84 -19.49 31.99
C GLN A 327 16.14 -20.77 32.42
N SER A 328 16.78 -21.87 32.13
CA SER A 328 16.76 -23.11 32.91
C SER A 328 17.05 -24.32 32.01
N VAL A 329 18.27 -24.74 31.94
CA VAL A 329 18.72 -26.15 32.04
C VAL A 329 20.25 -26.14 32.20
N HIS A 330 20.71 -25.73 33.37
CA HIS A 330 22.02 -26.15 33.85
C HIS A 330 21.90 -26.35 35.37
N GLY A 331 21.68 -27.58 35.76
CA GLY A 331 21.74 -27.93 37.16
C GLY A 331 21.00 -29.21 37.50
N ARG A 332 21.60 -30.36 37.21
CA ARG A 332 21.51 -31.59 38.01
C ARG A 332 22.01 -32.81 37.25
N TYR A 333 23.35 -32.91 37.12
CA TYR A 333 24.04 -34.21 37.02
C TYR A 333 25.45 -34.07 37.59
N GLN A 334 25.55 -34.06 38.93
CA GLN A 334 26.75 -34.48 39.64
C GLN A 334 26.35 -35.17 40.94
N ARG A 335 26.98 -36.33 41.11
CA ARG A 335 27.05 -37.17 42.29
C ARG A 335 26.09 -38.35 42.36
N LYS A 336 26.68 -39.50 41.94
CA LYS A 336 26.85 -40.67 42.78
C LYS A 336 27.76 -41.67 42.07
N ARG A 337 29.06 -41.58 42.33
CA ARG A 337 30.00 -42.69 42.32
C ARG A 337 30.74 -42.63 43.65
N THR A 338 30.44 -43.55 44.53
CA THR A 338 31.30 -44.13 45.55
C THR A 338 30.45 -45.16 46.37
N GLN A 339 30.57 -46.32 46.09
CA GLN A 339 30.95 -47.54 46.83
C GLN A 339 30.67 -48.80 46.01
#